data_0e64fbfa70be63aad0e4a3790bbbbf5e
#
_entry.id   0e64fbfa70be63aad0e4a3790bbbbf5e
#
_cell.length_a   1.000
_cell.length_b   1.000
_cell.length_c   1.000
_cell.angle_alpha   90.00
_cell.angle_beta   90.00
_cell.angle_gamma   90.00
#
_symmetry.space_group_name_H-M   'P 1'
#
loop_
_entity.id
_entity.type
_entity.pdbx_description
1 polymer ?
#
loop_
_entity_poly.entity_id
_entity_poly.type
_entity_poly.pdbx_seq_one_letter_code
_entity_poly.pdbx_strand_id
1 'polypeptide(L)'
;MPYLGKQPNKSATSTIGNGVAEDTMLKFDGNAVDYHIGLDDSADKLTFGKGGTLGTTTSMTFDGDGIMNMPLQPAAYCHLSANQSVNDNTWTKAAMASEEYDQNNDMDLTNYKFVAPVDGLYLCTMTGGYHMDTDKLIGVSIRKNGTEVLRSLQFTGGTNHHQVPLVGILKLDASDYLEWYWLHNFGSADNVTGSKEYSYAMTQLLA
;
A
#
# COMPACT_ATOMS: atom_id res chain seq x y z
N MET A 1 6.19 33.67 -30.50
CA MET A 1 6.12 32.20 -30.30
C MET A 1 6.17 31.53 -31.66
N PRO A 2 7.06 30.60 -31.92
CA PRO A 2 6.97 29.79 -33.14
C PRO A 2 5.72 28.94 -33.03
N TYR A 3 4.84 29.09 -34.00
CA TYR A 3 3.61 28.32 -34.12
C TYR A 3 3.98 26.89 -34.53
N LEU A 4 3.96 25.97 -33.58
CA LEU A 4 4.06 24.54 -33.83
C LEU A 4 2.79 24.08 -34.52
N GLY A 5 2.74 24.10 -35.83
CA GLY A 5 1.63 23.44 -36.48
C GLY A 5 1.08 24.11 -37.73
N LYS A 6 1.83 24.17 -38.78
CA LYS A 6 1.24 24.39 -40.11
C LYS A 6 1.49 23.27 -41.12
N GLN A 7 1.99 22.14 -40.69
CA GLN A 7 1.87 20.93 -41.53
C GLN A 7 1.73 19.73 -40.59
N PRO A 8 0.78 18.82 -40.82
CA PRO A 8 0.93 17.48 -40.33
C PRO A 8 2.25 16.97 -40.88
N ASN A 9 3.18 16.73 -39.98
CA ASN A 9 4.48 16.17 -40.34
C ASN A 9 4.17 14.86 -41.08
N LYS A 10 4.60 14.76 -42.34
CA LYS A 10 4.44 13.52 -43.12
C LYS A 10 5.27 12.36 -42.61
N SER A 11 6.08 12.62 -41.54
CA SER A 11 6.81 11.60 -40.79
C SER A 11 5.87 10.91 -39.82
N ALA A 12 5.82 9.60 -39.86
CA ALA A 12 5.11 8.79 -38.85
C ALA A 12 5.78 8.83 -37.46
N THR A 13 6.92 9.53 -37.31
CA THR A 13 7.75 9.57 -36.11
C THR A 13 8.17 11.00 -35.81
N SER A 14 8.01 11.43 -34.56
CA SER A 14 8.64 12.61 -33.99
C SER A 14 9.73 12.17 -33.02
N THR A 15 10.91 12.75 -33.14
CA THR A 15 12.04 12.48 -32.24
C THR A 15 12.24 13.65 -31.30
N ILE A 16 12.37 13.38 -29.99
CA ILE A 16 12.78 14.34 -28.96
C ILE A 16 14.14 13.87 -28.46
N GLY A 17 15.12 14.77 -28.44
CA GLY A 17 16.51 14.47 -28.12
C GLY A 17 17.39 14.28 -29.36
N ASN A 18 18.68 14.18 -29.14
CA ASN A 18 19.73 14.14 -30.18
C ASN A 18 20.67 12.93 -30.01
N GLY A 19 20.38 12.00 -29.07
CA GLY A 19 21.16 10.79 -28.82
C GLY A 19 22.41 10.99 -28.00
N VAL A 20 22.54 12.12 -27.31
CA VAL A 20 23.61 12.34 -26.32
C VAL A 20 23.09 12.03 -24.92
N ALA A 21 24.01 11.87 -23.95
CA ALA A 21 23.69 11.60 -22.55
C ALA A 21 23.10 12.85 -21.87
N GLU A 22 21.81 13.08 -22.09
CA GLU A 22 21.03 14.18 -21.50
C GLU A 22 19.57 13.79 -21.31
N ASP A 23 18.95 14.30 -20.27
CA ASP A 23 17.52 14.17 -20.05
C ASP A 23 16.72 14.88 -21.15
N THR A 24 15.70 14.20 -21.66
CA THR A 24 14.80 14.78 -22.66
C THR A 24 13.35 14.65 -22.21
N MET A 25 12.54 15.70 -22.37
CA MET A 25 11.15 15.65 -21.96
C MET A 25 10.21 16.49 -22.83
N LEU A 26 8.95 16.05 -22.86
CA LEU A 26 7.81 16.87 -23.25
C LEU A 26 7.17 17.43 -21.97
N LYS A 27 7.18 18.75 -21.82
CA LYS A 27 6.56 19.44 -20.70
C LYS A 27 5.17 19.94 -21.08
N PHE A 28 4.21 19.67 -20.24
CA PHE A 28 2.87 20.25 -20.26
C PHE A 28 2.83 21.39 -19.25
N ASP A 29 2.91 22.63 -19.75
CA ASP A 29 3.01 23.86 -18.96
C ASP A 29 1.61 24.31 -18.53
N GLY A 30 1.23 23.96 -17.31
CA GLY A 30 -0.07 24.28 -16.73
C GLY A 30 -0.02 25.55 -15.86
N ASN A 31 -1.17 26.19 -15.64
CA ASN A 31 -1.25 27.38 -14.79
C ASN A 31 -0.97 27.08 -13.30
N ALA A 32 -1.45 25.95 -12.79
CA ALA A 32 -1.28 25.57 -11.38
C ALA A 32 -0.22 24.49 -11.19
N VAL A 33 -0.12 23.54 -12.12
CA VAL A 33 0.77 22.38 -12.04
C VAL A 33 1.25 22.02 -13.42
N ASP A 34 2.57 21.82 -13.54
CA ASP A 34 3.18 21.25 -14.73
C ASP A 34 3.21 19.73 -14.65
N TYR A 35 3.17 19.08 -15.81
CA TYR A 35 3.44 17.65 -15.96
C TYR A 35 4.46 17.41 -17.05
N HIS A 36 5.14 16.29 -17.00
CA HIS A 36 6.10 15.90 -18.02
C HIS A 36 6.05 14.41 -18.33
N ILE A 37 6.51 14.11 -19.56
CA ILE A 37 6.87 12.76 -20.00
C ILE A 37 8.27 12.90 -20.59
N GLY A 38 9.24 12.09 -20.12
CA GLY A 38 10.60 12.24 -20.59
C GLY A 38 11.48 11.03 -20.33
N LEU A 39 12.61 11.00 -20.98
CA LEU A 39 13.68 10.04 -20.77
C LEU A 39 14.65 10.63 -19.73
N ASP A 40 14.74 9.98 -18.59
CA ASP A 40 15.79 10.20 -17.58
C ASP A 40 17.00 9.37 -18.02
N ASP A 41 17.98 10.02 -18.64
CA ASP A 41 19.17 9.38 -19.18
C ASP A 41 20.02 8.76 -18.08
N SER A 42 20.10 9.41 -16.92
CA SER A 42 20.89 8.93 -15.78
C SER A 42 20.35 7.65 -15.15
N ALA A 43 19.05 7.41 -15.27
CA ALA A 43 18.36 6.23 -14.73
C ALA A 43 17.95 5.23 -15.82
N ASP A 44 18.14 5.55 -17.11
CA ASP A 44 17.68 4.78 -18.27
C ASP A 44 16.20 4.45 -18.21
N LYS A 45 15.35 5.46 -17.84
CA LYS A 45 13.90 5.26 -17.63
C LYS A 45 13.06 6.26 -18.40
N LEU A 46 12.00 5.76 -19.02
CA LEU A 46 10.89 6.62 -19.45
C LEU A 46 10.08 7.00 -18.23
N THR A 47 9.95 8.29 -17.94
CA THR A 47 9.38 8.84 -16.70
C THR A 47 8.17 9.70 -17.00
N PHE A 48 7.10 9.50 -16.23
CA PHE A 48 5.92 10.35 -16.14
C PHE A 48 5.92 11.02 -14.78
N GLY A 49 5.80 12.34 -14.74
CA GLY A 49 5.89 13.04 -13.47
C GLY A 49 5.21 14.38 -13.44
N LYS A 50 5.21 14.96 -12.23
CA LYS A 50 4.68 16.29 -11.92
C LYS A 50 5.85 17.25 -11.72
N GLY A 51 5.68 18.50 -12.19
CA GLY A 51 6.68 19.58 -12.08
C GLY A 51 7.40 19.82 -13.38
N GLY A 52 8.27 20.83 -13.34
CA GLY A 52 9.02 21.30 -14.50
C GLY A 52 10.38 20.62 -14.73
N THR A 53 10.76 19.69 -13.85
CA THR A 53 12.07 19.00 -13.89
C THR A 53 11.85 17.50 -13.83
N LEU A 54 12.49 16.76 -14.71
CA LEU A 54 12.43 15.32 -14.78
C LEU A 54 12.95 14.69 -13.48
N GLY A 55 12.34 13.59 -13.04
CA GLY A 55 12.76 12.82 -11.86
C GLY A 55 12.39 13.40 -10.50
N THR A 56 11.88 14.64 -10.41
CA THR A 56 11.61 15.28 -9.10
C THR A 56 10.36 14.75 -8.40
N THR A 57 9.29 14.47 -9.14
CA THR A 57 8.03 13.91 -8.62
C THR A 57 7.51 12.89 -9.62
N THR A 58 8.13 11.73 -9.59
CA THR A 58 7.85 10.65 -10.52
C THR A 58 6.59 9.91 -10.12
N SER A 59 5.59 9.92 -11.00
CA SER A 59 4.33 9.17 -10.79
C SER A 59 4.42 7.76 -11.35
N MET A 60 5.14 7.58 -12.47
CA MET A 60 5.29 6.28 -13.13
C MET A 60 6.59 6.26 -13.93
N THR A 61 7.24 5.10 -13.96
CA THR A 61 8.41 4.85 -14.84
C THR A 61 8.26 3.54 -15.60
N PHE A 62 8.93 3.47 -16.77
CA PHE A 62 9.28 2.22 -17.45
C PHE A 62 10.80 2.15 -17.53
N ASP A 63 11.36 1.03 -17.09
CA ASP A 63 12.81 0.77 -17.21
C ASP A 63 13.17 0.13 -18.56
N GLY A 64 14.48 -0.17 -18.75
CA GLY A 64 14.99 -0.78 -19.97
C GLY A 64 14.44 -2.16 -20.29
N ASP A 65 13.91 -2.87 -19.31
CA ASP A 65 13.25 -4.19 -19.44
C ASP A 65 11.74 -4.04 -19.69
N GLY A 66 11.21 -2.82 -19.71
CA GLY A 66 9.80 -2.53 -19.89
C GLY A 66 8.97 -2.75 -18.62
N ILE A 67 9.59 -2.84 -17.45
CA ILE A 67 8.88 -2.99 -16.17
C ILE A 67 8.35 -1.62 -15.73
N MET A 68 7.05 -1.57 -15.43
CA MET A 68 6.39 -0.39 -14.90
C MET A 68 6.53 -0.33 -13.38
N ASN A 69 6.91 0.84 -12.87
CA ASN A 69 6.90 1.16 -11.44
C ASN A 69 6.08 2.42 -11.18
N MET A 70 5.32 2.43 -10.08
CA MET A 70 4.47 3.55 -9.63
C MET A 70 4.87 3.94 -8.19
N PRO A 71 5.95 4.73 -8.02
CA PRO A 71 6.55 4.98 -6.70
C PRO A 71 5.66 5.79 -5.74
N LEU A 72 4.62 6.45 -6.22
CA LEU A 72 3.67 7.20 -5.40
C LEU A 72 2.38 6.42 -5.11
N GLN A 73 2.28 5.17 -5.54
CA GLN A 73 1.10 4.34 -5.26
C GLN A 73 1.14 3.90 -3.78
N PRO A 74 0.16 4.30 -2.94
CA PRO A 74 0.13 3.90 -1.55
C PRO A 74 0.15 2.38 -1.38
N ALA A 75 1.13 1.88 -0.65
CA ALA A 75 1.26 0.46 -0.33
C ALA A 75 2.07 0.28 0.96
N ALA A 76 1.52 -0.47 1.91
CA ALA A 76 2.17 -0.76 3.18
C ALA A 76 1.98 -2.23 3.58
N TYR A 77 3.01 -2.80 4.20
CA TYR A 77 2.98 -4.09 4.87
C TYR A 77 3.50 -3.93 6.29
N CYS A 78 2.63 -4.12 7.27
CA CYS A 78 2.98 -4.05 8.69
C CYS A 78 2.70 -5.38 9.40
N HIS A 79 3.38 -5.59 10.53
CA HIS A 79 3.26 -6.83 11.29
C HIS A 79 3.54 -6.62 12.78
N LEU A 80 3.20 -7.64 13.59
CA LEU A 80 3.64 -7.70 14.98
C LEU A 80 5.15 -7.97 15.04
N SER A 81 5.88 -7.19 15.83
CA SER A 81 7.31 -7.42 16.11
C SER A 81 7.56 -8.47 17.18
N ALA A 82 6.56 -8.73 18.04
CA ALA A 82 6.60 -9.68 19.15
C ALA A 82 5.18 -10.17 19.45
N ASN A 83 5.08 -11.25 20.24
CA ASN A 83 3.78 -11.74 20.71
C ASN A 83 2.99 -10.64 21.41
N GLN A 84 1.71 -10.52 21.07
CA GLN A 84 0.79 -9.59 21.72
C GLN A 84 -0.23 -10.35 22.55
N SER A 85 -0.31 -10.01 23.84
CA SER A 85 -1.37 -10.56 24.72
C SER A 85 -2.73 -9.96 24.36
N VAL A 86 -3.72 -10.81 24.22
CA VAL A 86 -5.12 -10.49 23.89
C VAL A 86 -5.99 -11.06 25.01
N ASN A 87 -6.94 -10.27 25.51
CA ASN A 87 -7.86 -10.72 26.53
C ASN A 87 -8.96 -11.62 25.93
N ASP A 88 -9.39 -12.60 26.72
CA ASP A 88 -10.46 -13.51 26.35
C ASP A 88 -11.75 -12.76 25.97
N ASN A 89 -12.39 -13.20 24.89
CA ASN A 89 -13.64 -12.64 24.36
C ASN A 89 -13.62 -11.10 24.14
N THR A 90 -12.46 -10.51 23.89
CA THR A 90 -12.32 -9.06 23.75
C THR A 90 -11.59 -8.69 22.46
N TRP A 91 -12.25 -7.91 21.60
CA TRP A 91 -11.58 -7.34 20.44
C TRP A 91 -10.45 -6.39 20.88
N THR A 92 -9.23 -6.79 20.63
CA THR A 92 -8.03 -6.06 21.00
C THR A 92 -7.35 -5.51 19.75
N LYS A 93 -7.00 -4.23 19.76
CA LYS A 93 -6.29 -3.59 18.64
C LYS A 93 -4.92 -4.26 18.42
N ALA A 94 -4.62 -4.56 17.17
CA ALA A 94 -3.34 -5.13 16.76
C ALA A 94 -2.23 -4.08 16.87
N ALA A 95 -1.20 -4.37 17.64
CA ALA A 95 -0.03 -3.50 17.81
C ALA A 95 0.98 -3.68 16.67
N MET A 96 0.58 -3.37 15.44
CA MET A 96 1.39 -3.45 14.23
C MET A 96 2.52 -2.42 14.27
N ALA A 97 3.58 -2.71 15.04
CA ALA A 97 4.68 -1.79 15.34
C ALA A 97 5.89 -1.94 14.43
N SER A 98 5.84 -2.86 13.47
CA SER A 98 6.91 -3.09 12.49
C SER A 98 6.34 -3.11 11.08
N GLU A 99 7.17 -2.77 10.12
CA GLU A 99 6.84 -2.79 8.70
C GLU A 99 7.93 -3.51 7.90
N GLU A 100 7.54 -4.19 6.83
CA GLU A 100 8.45 -4.69 5.80
C GLU A 100 8.66 -3.65 4.70
N TYR A 101 7.60 -2.91 4.39
CA TYR A 101 7.66 -1.72 3.55
C TYR A 101 6.47 -0.79 3.83
N ASP A 102 6.71 0.49 3.63
CA ASP A 102 5.71 1.55 3.55
C ASP A 102 6.16 2.53 2.47
N GLN A 103 5.55 2.43 1.29
CA GLN A 103 6.05 3.12 0.08
C GLN A 103 5.98 4.63 0.19
N ASN A 104 5.01 5.18 0.91
CA ASN A 104 4.78 6.63 1.04
C ASN A 104 4.72 7.12 2.48
N ASN A 105 5.08 6.27 3.44
CA ASN A 105 4.99 6.59 4.86
C ASN A 105 3.56 6.87 5.33
N ASP A 106 2.63 6.00 4.85
CA ASP A 106 1.19 6.09 5.16
C ASP A 106 0.81 5.30 6.42
N MET A 107 1.77 4.53 7.00
CA MET A 107 1.59 3.73 8.20
C MET A 107 2.02 4.49 9.46
N ASP A 108 1.08 4.74 10.37
CA ASP A 108 1.36 5.29 11.69
C ASP A 108 1.66 4.15 12.67
N LEU A 109 2.94 3.77 12.80
CA LEU A 109 3.41 2.70 13.69
C LEU A 109 3.24 3.03 15.17
N THR A 110 3.08 4.29 15.55
CA THR A 110 2.83 4.71 16.93
C THR A 110 1.39 4.43 17.36
N ASN A 111 0.46 4.70 16.45
CA ASN A 111 -0.97 4.50 16.68
C ASN A 111 -1.51 3.25 15.98
N TYR A 112 -0.64 2.43 15.36
CA TYR A 112 -0.99 1.16 14.72
C TYR A 112 -2.16 1.29 13.74
N LYS A 113 -2.01 2.15 12.74
CA LYS A 113 -3.04 2.41 11.75
C LYS A 113 -2.44 2.80 10.40
N PHE A 114 -3.09 2.41 9.31
CA PHE A 114 -2.82 2.96 7.99
C PHE A 114 -3.71 4.18 7.78
N VAL A 115 -3.19 5.27 7.23
CA VAL A 115 -3.94 6.49 6.90
C VAL A 115 -3.95 6.67 5.39
N ALA A 116 -5.14 6.65 4.78
CA ALA A 116 -5.27 6.81 3.34
C ALA A 116 -4.84 8.22 2.89
N PRO A 117 -3.80 8.38 2.06
CA PRO A 117 -3.35 9.70 1.61
C PRO A 117 -4.25 10.30 0.53
N VAL A 118 -5.03 9.48 -0.18
CA VAL A 118 -5.92 9.87 -1.27
C VAL A 118 -7.20 9.07 -1.24
N ASP A 119 -8.25 9.61 -1.87
CA ASP A 119 -9.49 8.86 -2.13
C ASP A 119 -9.21 7.68 -3.07
N GLY A 120 -9.85 6.54 -2.82
CA GLY A 120 -9.67 5.41 -3.73
C GLY A 120 -10.24 4.08 -3.23
N LEU A 121 -10.01 3.04 -4.03
CA LEU A 121 -10.28 1.65 -3.67
C LEU A 121 -9.00 1.00 -3.19
N TYR A 122 -9.01 0.51 -1.96
CA TYR A 122 -7.85 -0.11 -1.32
C TYR A 122 -8.08 -1.60 -1.11
N LEU A 123 -7.15 -2.43 -1.58
CA LEU A 123 -7.05 -3.81 -1.16
C LEU A 123 -6.51 -3.83 0.26
N CYS A 124 -7.28 -4.41 1.17
CA CYS A 124 -6.94 -4.51 2.58
C CYS A 124 -6.89 -5.98 2.98
N THR A 125 -5.81 -6.40 3.58
CA THR A 125 -5.65 -7.77 4.07
C THR A 125 -5.17 -7.77 5.51
N MET A 126 -5.46 -8.83 6.24
CA MET A 126 -4.80 -9.14 7.50
C MET A 126 -4.81 -10.64 7.77
N THR A 127 -3.87 -11.08 8.58
CA THR A 127 -3.83 -12.45 9.09
C THR A 127 -3.46 -12.41 10.56
N GLY A 128 -4.16 -13.17 11.38
CA GLY A 128 -3.83 -13.36 12.78
C GLY A 128 -3.40 -14.79 13.06
N GLY A 129 -2.21 -14.97 13.62
CA GLY A 129 -1.67 -16.27 13.99
C GLY A 129 -1.89 -16.58 15.47
N TYR A 130 -2.44 -17.76 15.77
CA TYR A 130 -2.75 -18.22 17.13
C TYR A 130 -2.20 -19.62 17.33
N HIS A 131 -1.68 -19.87 18.54
CA HIS A 131 -1.25 -21.21 18.94
C HIS A 131 -2.20 -21.71 20.03
N MET A 132 -2.90 -22.85 19.79
CA MET A 132 -3.99 -23.19 20.66
C MET A 132 -4.59 -24.59 20.56
N ASP A 133 -5.53 -24.84 21.46
CA ASP A 133 -6.33 -26.06 21.59
C ASP A 133 -7.50 -26.12 20.58
N THR A 134 -8.18 -27.27 20.56
CA THR A 134 -9.37 -27.52 19.73
C THR A 134 -10.59 -26.73 20.19
N ASP A 135 -11.52 -26.51 19.26
CA ASP A 135 -12.85 -25.94 19.50
C ASP A 135 -12.87 -24.55 20.13
N LYS A 136 -11.91 -23.72 19.77
CA LYS A 136 -11.82 -22.33 20.19
C LYS A 136 -12.17 -21.39 19.04
N LEU A 137 -12.83 -20.28 19.38
CA LEU A 137 -13.09 -19.21 18.42
C LEU A 137 -11.88 -18.29 18.34
N ILE A 138 -11.44 -18.01 17.13
CA ILE A 138 -10.45 -16.97 16.82
C ILE A 138 -11.00 -16.04 15.75
N GLY A 139 -10.54 -14.81 15.74
CA GLY A 139 -11.06 -13.82 14.80
C GLY A 139 -10.13 -12.66 14.54
N VAL A 140 -10.34 -12.08 13.39
CA VAL A 140 -9.68 -10.85 12.95
C VAL A 140 -10.72 -9.89 12.41
N SER A 141 -10.47 -8.59 12.57
CA SER A 141 -11.37 -7.53 12.09
C SER A 141 -10.57 -6.34 11.59
N ILE A 142 -11.04 -5.72 10.50
CA ILE A 142 -10.58 -4.44 10.00
C ILE A 142 -11.63 -3.39 10.34
N ARG A 143 -11.18 -2.28 10.91
CA ARG A 143 -12.01 -1.12 11.22
C ARG A 143 -11.60 0.08 10.41
N LYS A 144 -12.58 0.78 9.86
CA LYS A 144 -12.42 2.07 9.20
C LYS A 144 -12.90 3.15 10.17
N ASN A 145 -12.04 4.09 10.53
CA ASN A 145 -12.36 5.19 11.47
C ASN A 145 -13.00 4.68 12.78
N GLY A 146 -12.44 3.58 13.32
CA GLY A 146 -12.92 2.93 14.54
C GLY A 146 -14.16 2.02 14.37
N THR A 147 -14.83 2.05 13.21
CA THR A 147 -16.00 1.22 12.93
C THR A 147 -15.61 -0.06 12.20
N GLU A 148 -16.08 -1.23 12.68
CA GLU A 148 -15.86 -2.52 12.03
C GLU A 148 -16.48 -2.53 10.63
N VAL A 149 -15.69 -2.85 9.62
CA VAL A 149 -16.09 -2.93 8.21
C VAL A 149 -15.89 -4.31 7.60
N LEU A 150 -14.91 -5.07 8.09
CA LEU A 150 -14.66 -6.46 7.70
C LEU A 150 -14.32 -7.29 8.92
N ARG A 151 -14.76 -8.56 8.89
CA ARG A 151 -14.47 -9.52 9.96
C ARG A 151 -14.38 -10.93 9.40
N SER A 152 -13.45 -11.73 9.96
CA SER A 152 -13.39 -13.17 9.77
C SER A 152 -13.34 -13.86 11.13
N LEU A 153 -14.14 -14.90 11.29
CA LEU A 153 -14.19 -15.74 12.49
C LEU A 153 -14.00 -17.19 12.08
N GLN A 154 -13.24 -17.93 12.86
CA GLN A 154 -12.98 -19.35 12.62
C GLN A 154 -12.96 -20.12 13.94
N PHE A 155 -13.46 -21.34 13.94
CA PHE A 155 -13.22 -22.30 15.00
C PHE A 155 -11.97 -23.12 14.71
N THR A 156 -11.16 -23.35 15.72
CA THR A 156 -9.93 -24.14 15.61
C THR A 156 -10.25 -25.63 15.59
N GLY A 157 -9.57 -26.38 14.73
CA GLY A 157 -9.79 -27.83 14.57
C GLY A 157 -8.67 -28.71 15.12
N GLY A 158 -7.71 -28.19 15.87
CA GLY A 158 -6.55 -28.91 16.37
C GLY A 158 -5.64 -28.11 17.28
N THR A 159 -4.57 -28.74 17.77
CA THR A 159 -3.61 -28.17 18.75
C THR A 159 -2.37 -27.53 18.11
N ASN A 160 -2.50 -27.00 16.91
CA ASN A 160 -1.38 -26.39 16.17
C ASN A 160 -1.58 -24.88 15.97
N HIS A 161 -0.67 -24.28 15.23
CA HIS A 161 -0.84 -22.91 14.76
C HIS A 161 -2.01 -22.81 13.80
N HIS A 162 -2.88 -21.83 14.05
CA HIS A 162 -3.98 -21.46 13.19
C HIS A 162 -3.79 -20.04 12.71
N GLN A 163 -4.11 -19.78 11.46
CA GLN A 163 -4.13 -18.42 10.89
C GLN A 163 -5.54 -18.10 10.39
N VAL A 164 -6.04 -16.94 10.76
CA VAL A 164 -7.33 -16.42 10.26
C VAL A 164 -7.04 -15.34 9.23
N PRO A 165 -7.21 -15.62 7.95
CA PRO A 165 -7.06 -14.61 6.91
C PRO A 165 -8.34 -13.77 6.79
N LEU A 166 -8.14 -12.51 6.39
CA LEU A 166 -9.20 -11.58 6.03
C LEU A 166 -8.71 -10.73 4.85
N VAL A 167 -9.53 -10.63 3.83
CA VAL A 167 -9.24 -9.82 2.65
C VAL A 167 -10.51 -9.10 2.20
N GLY A 168 -10.36 -7.87 1.73
CA GLY A 168 -11.45 -7.11 1.14
C GLY A 168 -10.96 -5.88 0.42
N ILE A 169 -11.83 -5.29 -0.38
CA ILE A 169 -11.61 -4.01 -1.03
C ILE A 169 -12.51 -2.99 -0.36
N LEU A 170 -11.92 -1.92 0.14
CA LEU A 170 -12.63 -0.84 0.83
C LEU A 170 -12.48 0.46 0.06
N LYS A 171 -13.56 1.23 -0.02
CA LYS A 171 -13.47 2.62 -0.44
C LYS A 171 -13.03 3.46 0.76
N LEU A 172 -11.90 4.13 0.62
CA LEU A 172 -11.41 5.12 1.58
C LEU A 172 -11.42 6.49 0.94
N ASP A 173 -11.78 7.50 1.71
CA ASP A 173 -11.56 8.89 1.38
C ASP A 173 -10.22 9.33 2.01
N ALA A 174 -9.59 10.38 1.49
CA ALA A 174 -8.33 10.89 2.03
C ALA A 174 -8.47 11.20 3.53
N SER A 175 -7.50 10.78 4.33
CA SER A 175 -7.46 10.82 5.78
C SER A 175 -8.33 9.80 6.52
N ASP A 176 -9.10 8.96 5.83
CA ASP A 176 -9.66 7.77 6.46
C ASP A 176 -8.53 6.88 6.96
N TYR A 177 -8.74 6.18 8.08
CA TYR A 177 -7.74 5.26 8.58
C TYR A 177 -8.30 3.86 8.81
N LEU A 178 -7.41 2.86 8.69
CA LEU A 178 -7.66 1.47 8.96
C LEU A 178 -6.92 1.03 10.21
N GLU A 179 -7.59 0.24 11.03
CA GLU A 179 -7.06 -0.42 12.21
C GLU A 179 -7.42 -1.90 12.16
N TRP A 180 -6.56 -2.74 12.70
CA TRP A 180 -6.71 -4.19 12.75
C TRP A 180 -6.95 -4.64 14.17
N TYR A 181 -7.75 -5.70 14.35
CA TYR A 181 -8.14 -6.19 15.66
C TYR A 181 -8.11 -7.70 15.72
N TRP A 182 -7.76 -8.21 16.89
CA TRP A 182 -7.72 -9.62 17.24
C TRP A 182 -8.85 -10.00 18.19
N LEU A 183 -9.32 -11.26 18.09
CA LEU A 183 -10.25 -11.87 19.03
C LEU A 183 -9.91 -13.34 19.24
N HIS A 184 -10.05 -13.84 20.47
CA HIS A 184 -10.13 -15.26 20.79
C HIS A 184 -11.02 -15.53 22.00
N ASN A 185 -11.42 -16.80 22.20
CA ASN A 185 -12.21 -17.24 23.36
C ASN A 185 -11.54 -18.43 24.10
N PHE A 186 -10.28 -18.28 24.47
CA PHE A 186 -9.49 -19.38 25.07
C PHE A 186 -9.81 -19.63 26.53
N GLY A 187 -10.61 -18.75 27.18
CA GLY A 187 -10.98 -18.82 28.60
C GLY A 187 -10.06 -18.02 29.50
N SER A 188 -8.95 -17.50 28.99
CA SER A 188 -8.00 -16.60 29.66
C SER A 188 -7.27 -15.76 28.63
N ALA A 189 -6.55 -14.74 29.06
CA ALA A 189 -5.67 -13.99 28.16
C ALA A 189 -4.60 -14.89 27.57
N ASP A 190 -4.33 -14.73 26.27
CA ASP A 190 -3.32 -15.48 25.51
C ASP A 190 -2.72 -14.63 24.39
N ASN A 191 -1.68 -15.16 23.72
CA ASN A 191 -0.92 -14.42 22.74
C ASN A 191 -1.37 -14.67 21.30
N VAL A 192 -1.47 -13.58 20.54
CA VAL A 192 -1.32 -13.63 19.09
C VAL A 192 0.16 -13.71 18.77
N THR A 193 0.54 -14.61 17.89
CA THR A 193 1.95 -14.89 17.53
C THR A 193 2.58 -13.71 16.81
N GLY A 194 3.64 -13.17 17.38
CA GLY A 194 4.40 -12.05 16.82
C GLY A 194 5.42 -12.49 15.80
N SER A 195 5.06 -12.45 14.54
CA SER A 195 5.93 -12.74 13.41
C SER A 195 5.28 -12.25 12.13
N LYS A 196 6.07 -11.79 11.19
CA LYS A 196 5.58 -11.34 9.89
C LYS A 196 4.92 -12.45 9.05
N GLU A 197 5.24 -13.71 9.34
CA GLU A 197 4.64 -14.86 8.66
C GLU A 197 3.27 -15.24 9.23
N TYR A 198 2.97 -14.83 10.47
CA TYR A 198 1.75 -15.23 11.17
C TYR A 198 0.77 -14.10 11.37
N SER A 199 1.26 -12.90 11.74
CA SER A 199 0.40 -11.78 12.17
C SER A 199 0.80 -10.49 11.51
N TYR A 200 0.13 -10.20 10.40
CA TYR A 200 0.43 -9.07 9.52
C TYR A 200 -0.82 -8.46 8.91
N ALA A 201 -0.65 -7.29 8.34
CA ALA A 201 -1.63 -6.62 7.50
C ALA A 201 -0.96 -5.93 6.32
N MET A 202 -1.66 -5.89 5.20
CA MET A 202 -1.24 -5.16 4.00
C MET A 202 -2.38 -4.28 3.53
N THR A 203 -2.02 -3.11 3.01
CA THR A 203 -2.96 -2.18 2.38
C THR A 203 -2.32 -1.62 1.12
N GLN A 204 -3.07 -1.61 0.02
CA GLN A 204 -2.58 -1.09 -1.26
C GLN A 204 -3.71 -0.38 -2.01
N LEU A 205 -3.43 0.80 -2.56
CA LEU A 205 -4.33 1.50 -3.47
C LEU A 205 -4.43 0.73 -4.79
N LEU A 206 -5.65 0.47 -5.25
CA LEU A 206 -5.94 -0.18 -6.54
C LEU A 206 -6.31 0.83 -7.62
N ALA A 207 -7.17 1.82 -7.27
CA ALA A 207 -7.68 2.83 -8.19
C ALA A 207 -8.25 4.05 -7.44
#